data_f21609bcd9233e1984b5b78170bb6d92
#
_entry.id   f21609bcd9233e1984b5b78170bb6d92
#
_cell.length_a   1.000
_cell.length_b   1.000
_cell.length_c   1.000
_cell.angle_alpha   90.00
_cell.angle_beta   90.00
_cell.angle_gamma   90.00
#
_symmetry.space_group_name_H-M   'P 1'
#
loop_
_entity.id
_entity.type
_entity.pdbx_description
1 polymer ?
#
loop_
_entity_poly.entity_id
_entity_poly.type
_entity_poly.pdbx_seq_one_letter_code
_entity_poly.pdbx_strand_id
1 'polypeptide(L)'
;AVCLTVDFPVSGLRHRDARNDFDMPIGLPQGELTFAPDLTWDDLSWIRDAAPVPLLVKGIMTAEDARIGVEVGVDGIVVSNHGGRQLDSVHAPITVLPEIVEAVEGRVPVLVDGGFRRGTDIFKAVALGATAVLVGRPACWGLAAAGEEGVVDVLRILRVELENTMILAGTHSVADITRTYVERA
;
A
#
# COMPACT_ATOMS: atom_id res chain seq x y z
N ALA A 1 7.23 -4.31 -13.33
CA ALA A 1 5.81 -4.06 -13.09
C ALA A 1 5.50 -2.57 -13.17
N VAL A 2 4.29 -2.22 -13.57
CA VAL A 2 3.71 -0.88 -13.41
C VAL A 2 2.74 -0.93 -12.23
N CYS A 3 2.72 0.11 -11.40
CA CYS A 3 1.75 0.25 -10.33
C CYS A 3 0.92 1.52 -10.58
N LEU A 4 -0.30 1.34 -11.09
CA LEU A 4 -1.23 2.42 -11.35
C LEU A 4 -1.88 2.87 -10.03
N THR A 5 -1.71 4.14 -9.68
CA THR A 5 -2.30 4.73 -8.48
C THR A 5 -3.65 5.37 -8.81
N VAL A 6 -4.73 4.82 -8.28
CA VAL A 6 -6.10 5.25 -8.61
C VAL A 6 -6.77 6.08 -7.52
N ASP A 7 -6.18 6.17 -6.34
CA ASP A 7 -6.66 6.98 -5.22
C ASP A 7 -6.13 8.43 -5.24
N PHE A 8 -5.58 8.88 -6.37
CA PHE A 8 -4.99 10.20 -6.54
C PHE A 8 -5.50 10.94 -7.79
N PRO A 9 -6.82 11.00 -8.00
CA PRO A 9 -7.39 11.71 -9.16
C PRO A 9 -7.21 13.22 -9.08
N VAL A 10 -7.08 13.75 -7.87
CA VAL A 10 -6.79 15.15 -7.55
C VAL A 10 -5.94 15.21 -6.28
N SER A 11 -5.29 16.33 -6.01
CA SER A 11 -4.54 16.48 -4.76
C SER A 11 -5.48 16.51 -3.55
N GLY A 12 -5.24 15.64 -2.57
CA GLY A 12 -5.97 15.63 -1.31
C GLY A 12 -5.75 16.93 -0.51
N LEU A 13 -6.77 17.34 0.25
CA LEU A 13 -6.69 18.53 1.11
C LEU A 13 -5.72 18.27 2.28
N ARG A 14 -4.71 19.12 2.41
CA ARG A 14 -3.69 19.05 3.46
C ARG A 14 -3.87 20.22 4.41
N HIS A 15 -4.84 20.08 5.32
CA HIS A 15 -5.18 21.13 6.28
C HIS A 15 -4.00 21.61 7.13
N ARG A 16 -3.04 20.74 7.45
CA ARG A 16 -1.85 21.12 8.21
C ARG A 16 -0.92 22.02 7.40
N ASP A 17 -0.72 21.66 6.12
CA ASP A 17 0.13 22.45 5.22
C ASP A 17 -0.52 23.82 5.00
N ALA A 18 -1.83 23.85 4.71
CA ALA A 18 -2.58 25.10 4.54
C ALA A 18 -2.57 26.00 5.79
N ARG A 19 -2.68 25.41 7.02
CA ARG A 19 -2.62 26.20 8.26
C ARG A 19 -1.24 26.78 8.57
N ASN A 20 -0.19 26.11 8.10
CA ASN A 20 1.19 26.53 8.33
C ASN A 20 1.76 27.33 7.15
N ASP A 21 0.94 27.66 6.17
CA ASP A 21 1.36 28.33 4.93
C ASP A 21 2.57 27.62 4.28
N PHE A 22 2.53 26.27 4.33
CA PHE A 22 3.60 25.42 3.85
C PHE A 22 3.37 25.09 2.38
N ASP A 23 4.19 25.69 1.52
CA ASP A 23 4.29 25.30 0.11
C ASP A 23 5.43 24.28 -0.03
N MET A 24 5.11 23.10 -0.53
CA MET A 24 6.12 22.07 -0.73
C MET A 24 6.97 22.47 -1.94
N PRO A 25 8.28 22.72 -1.76
CA PRO A 25 9.18 22.97 -2.88
C PRO A 25 9.40 21.65 -3.64
N ILE A 26 8.38 21.21 -4.35
CA ILE A 26 8.55 20.17 -5.35
C ILE A 26 9.26 20.89 -6.48
N GLY A 27 10.52 20.51 -6.74
CA GLY A 27 11.31 21.10 -7.84
C GLY A 27 10.77 20.77 -9.25
N LEU A 28 9.47 20.52 -9.34
CA LEU A 28 8.71 20.36 -10.56
C LEU A 28 8.05 21.71 -10.88
N PRO A 29 8.11 22.18 -12.13
CA PRO A 29 7.40 23.36 -12.57
C PRO A 29 5.92 23.28 -12.17
N GLN A 30 5.40 24.33 -11.54
CA GLN A 30 3.98 24.41 -11.23
C GLN A 30 3.17 24.23 -12.51
N GLY A 31 2.35 23.20 -12.59
CA GLY A 31 1.50 22.89 -13.74
C GLY A 31 1.86 21.63 -14.51
N GLU A 32 2.97 20.94 -14.22
CA GLU A 32 3.33 19.68 -14.90
C GLU A 32 2.77 18.41 -14.25
N LEU A 33 2.16 18.49 -13.07
CA LEU A 33 1.39 17.37 -12.52
C LEU A 33 -0.02 17.40 -13.11
N THR A 34 -0.20 16.67 -14.20
CA THR A 34 -1.52 16.41 -14.76
C THR A 34 -2.12 15.21 -14.02
N PHE A 35 -3.22 15.45 -13.32
CA PHE A 35 -4.05 14.40 -12.77
C PHE A 35 -4.99 13.87 -13.86
N ALA A 36 -5.38 12.60 -13.76
CA ALA A 36 -6.39 11.98 -14.61
C ALA A 36 -7.65 11.69 -13.76
N PRO A 37 -8.50 12.72 -13.52
CA PRO A 37 -9.67 12.56 -12.67
C PRO A 37 -10.78 11.73 -13.33
N ASP A 38 -10.66 11.48 -14.61
CA ASP A 38 -11.57 10.73 -15.48
C ASP A 38 -11.11 9.29 -15.76
N LEU A 39 -10.06 8.82 -15.05
CA LEU A 39 -9.55 7.46 -15.19
C LEU A 39 -10.63 6.44 -14.81
N THR A 40 -10.85 5.48 -15.70
CA THR A 40 -11.82 4.39 -15.55
C THR A 40 -11.16 3.02 -15.63
N TRP A 41 -11.89 1.95 -15.34
CA TRP A 41 -11.43 0.58 -15.50
C TRP A 41 -11.12 0.22 -16.97
N ASP A 42 -11.78 0.85 -17.93
CA ASP A 42 -11.54 0.63 -19.37
C ASP A 42 -10.15 1.11 -19.81
N ASP A 43 -9.59 2.09 -19.11
CA ASP A 43 -8.26 2.63 -19.41
C ASP A 43 -7.12 1.62 -19.14
N LEU A 44 -7.36 0.59 -18.34
CA LEU A 44 -6.35 -0.43 -18.06
C LEU A 44 -5.91 -1.19 -19.30
N SER A 45 -6.77 -1.31 -20.30
CA SER A 45 -6.47 -1.98 -21.56
C SER A 45 -5.32 -1.30 -22.31
N TRP A 46 -5.43 0.01 -22.54
CA TRP A 46 -4.38 0.75 -23.25
C TRP A 46 -3.08 0.88 -22.43
N ILE A 47 -3.20 0.98 -21.09
CA ILE A 47 -2.01 1.00 -20.21
C ILE A 47 -1.24 -0.31 -20.33
N ARG A 48 -1.94 -1.44 -20.37
CA ARG A 48 -1.34 -2.76 -20.55
C ARG A 48 -0.67 -2.90 -21.91
N ASP A 49 -1.32 -2.41 -22.98
CA ASP A 49 -0.78 -2.41 -24.32
C ASP A 49 0.50 -1.56 -24.44
N ALA A 50 0.52 -0.42 -23.75
CA ALA A 50 1.68 0.49 -23.73
C ALA A 50 2.86 -0.07 -22.91
N ALA A 51 2.58 -0.89 -21.88
CA ALA A 51 3.59 -1.46 -20.98
C ALA A 51 3.34 -2.96 -20.75
N PRO A 52 3.90 -3.85 -21.58
CA PRO A 52 3.69 -5.30 -21.47
C PRO A 52 4.48 -5.91 -20.31
N VAL A 53 4.20 -5.45 -19.11
CA VAL A 53 4.74 -5.91 -17.83
C VAL A 53 3.59 -6.07 -16.82
N PRO A 54 3.78 -6.79 -15.72
CA PRO A 54 2.73 -6.91 -14.71
C PRO A 54 2.16 -5.56 -14.28
N LEU A 55 0.83 -5.44 -14.28
CA LEU A 55 0.09 -4.24 -13.91
C LEU A 55 -0.60 -4.42 -12.56
N LEU A 56 -0.18 -3.62 -11.58
CA LEU A 56 -0.82 -3.56 -10.28
C LEU A 56 -1.68 -2.29 -10.20
N VAL A 57 -2.80 -2.38 -9.47
CA VAL A 57 -3.63 -1.22 -9.14
C VAL A 57 -3.52 -0.92 -7.66
N LYS A 58 -3.18 0.33 -7.33
CA LYS A 58 -3.01 0.81 -5.95
C LYS A 58 -4.05 1.86 -5.59
N GLY A 59 -4.62 1.73 -4.39
CA GLY A 59 -5.67 2.63 -3.90
C GLY A 59 -7.02 1.92 -3.74
N ILE A 60 -7.02 0.60 -3.79
CA ILE A 60 -8.23 -0.22 -3.64
C ILE A 60 -8.57 -0.37 -2.16
N MET A 61 -9.80 0.00 -1.80
CA MET A 61 -10.29 0.00 -0.42
C MET A 61 -11.61 -0.76 -0.26
N THR A 62 -12.17 -1.34 -1.32
CA THR A 62 -13.42 -2.09 -1.30
C THR A 62 -13.25 -3.46 -1.95
N ALA A 63 -14.03 -4.44 -1.47
CA ALA A 63 -14.09 -5.77 -2.08
C ALA A 63 -14.66 -5.72 -3.51
N GLU A 64 -15.56 -4.77 -3.79
CA GLU A 64 -16.16 -4.59 -5.10
C GLU A 64 -15.11 -4.18 -6.13
N ASP A 65 -14.34 -3.11 -5.85
CA ASP A 65 -13.26 -2.67 -6.74
C ASP A 65 -12.19 -3.75 -6.92
N ALA A 66 -11.90 -4.52 -5.86
CA ALA A 66 -10.96 -5.63 -5.95
C ALA A 66 -11.43 -6.71 -6.94
N ARG A 67 -12.73 -7.07 -6.92
CA ARG A 67 -13.31 -8.01 -7.89
C ARG A 67 -13.23 -7.48 -9.32
N ILE A 68 -13.66 -6.22 -9.52
CA ILE A 68 -13.58 -5.58 -10.83
C ILE A 68 -12.13 -5.57 -11.33
N GLY A 69 -11.18 -5.17 -10.50
CA GLY A 69 -9.76 -5.17 -10.84
C GLY A 69 -9.27 -6.54 -11.34
N VAL A 70 -9.64 -7.62 -10.63
CA VAL A 70 -9.28 -8.98 -11.04
C VAL A 70 -9.99 -9.39 -12.35
N GLU A 71 -11.25 -9.01 -12.53
CA GLU A 71 -12.03 -9.31 -13.75
C GLU A 71 -11.48 -8.61 -14.99
N VAL A 72 -11.03 -7.36 -14.87
CA VAL A 72 -10.36 -6.63 -15.96
C VAL A 72 -8.91 -7.06 -16.14
N GLY A 73 -8.42 -7.97 -15.29
CA GLY A 73 -7.17 -8.68 -15.47
C GLY A 73 -5.94 -7.98 -14.91
N VAL A 74 -6.02 -7.25 -13.80
CA VAL A 74 -4.82 -6.77 -13.10
C VAL A 74 -4.00 -7.94 -12.57
N ASP A 75 -2.67 -7.75 -12.47
CA ASP A 75 -1.74 -8.77 -11.99
C ASP A 75 -1.47 -8.65 -10.48
N GLY A 76 -2.06 -7.67 -9.81
CA GLY A 76 -1.97 -7.49 -8.37
C GLY A 76 -2.75 -6.29 -7.88
N ILE A 77 -3.10 -6.31 -6.58
CA ILE A 77 -3.85 -5.26 -5.91
C ILE A 77 -3.04 -4.73 -4.74
N VAL A 78 -3.01 -3.41 -4.58
CA VAL A 78 -2.45 -2.77 -3.40
C VAL A 78 -3.57 -2.08 -2.63
N VAL A 79 -3.91 -2.65 -1.47
CA VAL A 79 -4.87 -2.07 -0.52
C VAL A 79 -4.23 -0.85 0.11
N SER A 80 -4.79 0.32 -0.15
CA SER A 80 -4.17 1.60 0.21
C SER A 80 -5.20 2.72 0.29
N ASN A 81 -5.06 3.58 1.30
CA ASN A 81 -5.71 4.87 1.40
C ASN A 81 -4.70 6.01 1.27
N HIS A 82 -3.59 5.76 0.57
CA HIS A 82 -2.48 6.72 0.39
C HIS A 82 -1.87 7.22 1.71
N GLY A 83 -1.92 6.40 2.76
CA GLY A 83 -1.47 6.77 4.10
C GLY A 83 -2.32 7.86 4.75
N GLY A 84 -3.61 7.93 4.41
CA GLY A 84 -4.57 8.94 4.88
C GLY A 84 -4.33 10.33 4.29
N ARG A 85 -3.70 10.42 3.12
CA ARG A 85 -3.30 11.69 2.49
C ARG A 85 -4.23 12.14 1.36
N GLN A 86 -5.24 11.34 1.02
CA GLN A 86 -6.21 11.59 -0.04
C GLN A 86 -7.61 11.76 0.56
N LEU A 87 -8.52 10.84 0.34
CA LEU A 87 -9.85 10.89 0.94
C LEU A 87 -9.73 10.70 2.45
N ASP A 88 -10.22 11.65 3.23
CA ASP A 88 -10.25 11.57 4.70
C ASP A 88 -11.41 10.72 5.20
N SER A 89 -11.33 10.29 6.46
CA SER A 89 -12.39 9.54 7.15
C SER A 89 -12.72 8.16 6.56
N VAL A 90 -11.82 7.59 5.75
CA VAL A 90 -11.93 6.22 5.28
C VAL A 90 -11.33 5.23 6.27
N HIS A 91 -11.68 3.96 6.14
CA HIS A 91 -11.12 2.89 6.97
C HIS A 91 -9.58 2.78 6.82
N ALA A 92 -8.93 2.26 7.84
CA ALA A 92 -7.52 1.88 7.70
C ALA A 92 -7.39 0.68 6.75
N PRO A 93 -6.37 0.63 5.88
CA PRO A 93 -6.18 -0.47 4.93
C PRO A 93 -6.17 -1.85 5.59
N ILE A 94 -5.57 -1.98 6.77
CA ILE A 94 -5.54 -3.23 7.52
C ILE A 94 -6.92 -3.73 7.93
N THR A 95 -7.90 -2.83 8.10
CA THR A 95 -9.27 -3.18 8.48
C THR A 95 -10.05 -3.80 7.35
N VAL A 96 -9.86 -3.31 6.12
CA VAL A 96 -10.54 -3.79 4.91
C VAL A 96 -9.77 -4.90 4.19
N LEU A 97 -8.51 -5.13 4.56
CA LEU A 97 -7.66 -6.15 3.96
C LEU A 97 -8.30 -7.55 3.91
N PRO A 98 -8.92 -8.07 5.00
CA PRO A 98 -9.50 -9.42 4.97
C PRO A 98 -10.61 -9.58 3.93
N GLU A 99 -11.51 -8.62 3.80
CA GLU A 99 -12.61 -8.68 2.84
C GLU A 99 -12.11 -8.58 1.38
N ILE A 100 -11.03 -7.81 1.15
CA ILE A 100 -10.39 -7.70 -0.16
C ILE A 100 -9.67 -9.01 -0.52
N VAL A 101 -8.94 -9.60 0.42
CA VAL A 101 -8.27 -10.89 0.23
C VAL A 101 -9.29 -11.98 -0.10
N GLU A 102 -10.43 -12.02 0.61
CA GLU A 102 -11.53 -12.93 0.33
C GLU A 102 -12.11 -12.70 -1.08
N ALA A 103 -12.33 -11.44 -1.46
CA ALA A 103 -12.89 -11.08 -2.77
C ALA A 103 -11.96 -11.42 -3.95
N VAL A 104 -10.65 -11.37 -3.73
CA VAL A 104 -9.63 -11.72 -4.73
C VAL A 104 -9.50 -13.23 -4.93
N GLU A 105 -9.85 -14.05 -3.93
CA GLU A 105 -9.85 -15.52 -3.97
C GLU A 105 -8.49 -16.12 -4.38
N GLY A 106 -7.39 -15.46 -4.05
CA GLY A 106 -6.04 -15.92 -4.41
C GLY A 106 -5.68 -15.82 -5.89
N ARG A 107 -6.52 -15.19 -6.72
CA ARG A 107 -6.29 -15.04 -8.17
C ARG A 107 -5.10 -14.17 -8.50
N VAL A 108 -4.83 -13.16 -7.67
CA VAL A 108 -3.67 -12.27 -7.79
C VAL A 108 -3.11 -11.95 -6.40
N PRO A 109 -1.83 -11.56 -6.28
CA PRO A 109 -1.27 -11.11 -5.01
C PRO A 109 -1.96 -9.85 -4.51
N VAL A 110 -2.21 -9.81 -3.19
CA VAL A 110 -2.74 -8.65 -2.48
C VAL A 110 -1.64 -8.06 -1.62
N LEU A 111 -1.24 -6.84 -1.90
CA LEU A 111 -0.31 -6.06 -1.12
C LEU A 111 -1.08 -5.03 -0.28
N VAL A 112 -0.46 -4.52 0.77
CA VAL A 112 -1.07 -3.50 1.61
C VAL A 112 -0.06 -2.44 2.04
N ASP A 113 -0.50 -1.19 2.14
CA ASP A 113 0.27 -0.12 2.76
C ASP A 113 -0.53 0.61 3.85
N GLY A 114 0.07 1.63 4.44
CA GLY A 114 -0.58 2.52 5.39
C GLY A 114 -0.47 2.07 6.85
N GLY A 115 0.26 2.84 7.64
CA GLY A 115 0.34 2.66 9.09
C GLY A 115 1.43 1.71 9.60
N PHE A 116 2.10 0.96 8.77
CA PHE A 116 3.13 -0.01 9.17
C PHE A 116 4.37 0.67 9.75
N ARG A 117 4.74 0.31 10.98
CA ARG A 117 5.86 0.88 11.74
C ARG A 117 6.73 -0.17 12.42
N ARG A 118 6.19 -1.38 12.63
CA ARG A 118 6.83 -2.46 13.37
C ARG A 118 6.74 -3.77 12.61
N GLY A 119 7.64 -4.71 12.92
CA GLY A 119 7.57 -6.07 12.42
C GLY A 119 6.28 -6.80 12.80
N THR A 120 5.70 -6.50 13.97
CA THR A 120 4.40 -7.04 14.38
C THR A 120 3.25 -6.57 13.50
N ASP A 121 3.33 -5.36 12.91
CA ASP A 121 2.31 -4.88 11.96
C ASP A 121 2.37 -5.70 10.67
N ILE A 122 3.61 -5.98 10.20
CA ILE A 122 3.84 -6.83 9.01
C ILE A 122 3.31 -8.24 9.26
N PHE A 123 3.64 -8.83 10.42
CA PHE A 123 3.16 -10.15 10.81
C PHE A 123 1.62 -10.22 10.75
N LYS A 124 0.93 -9.23 11.32
CA LYS A 124 -0.55 -9.16 11.29
C LYS A 124 -1.09 -9.04 9.87
N ALA A 125 -0.48 -8.22 9.01
CA ALA A 125 -0.92 -8.08 7.63
C ALA A 125 -0.79 -9.39 6.85
N VAL A 126 0.34 -10.09 7.00
CA VAL A 126 0.55 -11.41 6.38
C VAL A 126 -0.47 -12.42 6.93
N ALA A 127 -0.70 -12.45 8.23
CA ALA A 127 -1.71 -13.31 8.86
C ALA A 127 -3.14 -13.02 8.33
N LEU A 128 -3.42 -11.79 7.93
CA LEU A 128 -4.69 -11.37 7.31
C LEU A 128 -4.75 -11.63 5.80
N GLY A 129 -3.71 -12.23 5.22
CA GLY A 129 -3.67 -12.66 3.83
C GLY A 129 -2.92 -11.74 2.86
N ALA A 130 -2.23 -10.71 3.36
CA ALA A 130 -1.36 -9.91 2.50
C ALA A 130 -0.17 -10.74 2.01
N THR A 131 0.14 -10.62 0.73
CA THR A 131 1.35 -11.19 0.12
C THR A 131 2.60 -10.42 0.52
N ALA A 132 2.49 -9.10 0.62
CA ALA A 132 3.57 -8.21 1.02
C ALA A 132 3.03 -6.90 1.60
N VAL A 133 3.91 -6.18 2.31
CA VAL A 133 3.65 -4.87 2.90
C VAL A 133 4.54 -3.82 2.26
N LEU A 134 3.97 -2.66 1.94
CA LEU A 134 4.70 -1.50 1.46
C LEU A 134 4.85 -0.47 2.59
N VAL A 135 6.02 0.15 2.66
CA VAL A 135 6.33 1.18 3.66
C VAL A 135 6.72 2.49 2.96
N GLY A 136 6.03 3.58 3.30
CA GLY A 136 6.32 4.91 2.75
C GLY A 136 7.09 5.76 3.76
N ARG A 137 6.38 6.44 4.67
CA ARG A 137 6.97 7.39 5.64
C ARG A 137 8.16 6.86 6.45
N PRO A 138 8.20 5.62 6.93
CA PRO A 138 9.40 5.11 7.62
C PRO A 138 10.67 5.17 6.77
N ALA A 139 10.60 4.80 5.50
CA ALA A 139 11.73 4.90 4.58
C ALA A 139 12.14 6.37 4.36
N CYS A 140 11.17 7.29 4.19
CA CYS A 140 11.44 8.71 4.08
C CYS A 140 12.10 9.29 5.33
N TRP A 141 11.69 8.86 6.52
CA TRP A 141 12.33 9.29 7.78
C TRP A 141 13.76 8.78 7.91
N GLY A 142 14.00 7.53 7.53
CA GLY A 142 15.36 6.98 7.47
C GLY A 142 16.24 7.77 6.51
N LEU A 143 15.72 8.05 5.31
CA LEU A 143 16.42 8.85 4.30
C LEU A 143 16.77 10.26 4.83
N ALA A 144 15.82 10.92 5.49
CA ALA A 144 16.01 12.26 6.05
C ALA A 144 17.02 12.27 7.23
N ALA A 145 17.07 11.20 8.00
CA ALA A 145 17.93 11.10 9.19
C ALA A 145 19.39 10.77 8.84
N ALA A 146 19.62 9.82 7.92
CA ALA A 146 20.96 9.30 7.64
C ALA A 146 21.15 8.84 6.16
N GLY A 147 20.40 9.43 5.22
CA GLY A 147 20.55 9.08 3.80
C GLY A 147 20.23 7.61 3.50
N GLU A 148 21.03 7.00 2.63
CA GLU A 148 20.89 5.60 2.24
C GLU A 148 20.98 4.65 3.44
N GLU A 149 21.95 4.87 4.32
CA GLU A 149 22.14 4.05 5.53
C GLU A 149 20.88 4.08 6.42
N GLY A 150 20.22 5.22 6.56
CA GLY A 150 18.99 5.35 7.32
C GLY A 150 17.83 4.53 6.73
N VAL A 151 17.75 4.42 5.41
CA VAL A 151 16.76 3.55 4.76
C VAL A 151 17.08 2.08 5.04
N VAL A 152 18.34 1.70 4.92
CA VAL A 152 18.80 0.34 5.24
C VAL A 152 18.50 -0.02 6.69
N ASP A 153 18.73 0.90 7.62
CA ASP A 153 18.46 0.68 9.05
C ASP A 153 16.96 0.52 9.33
N VAL A 154 16.10 1.33 8.70
CA VAL A 154 14.64 1.16 8.83
C VAL A 154 14.20 -0.22 8.35
N LEU A 155 14.68 -0.68 7.20
CA LEU A 155 14.35 -2.01 6.68
C LEU A 155 14.90 -3.12 7.59
N ARG A 156 16.10 -2.93 8.13
CA ARG A 156 16.70 -3.87 9.10
C ARG A 156 15.88 -3.96 10.39
N ILE A 157 15.45 -2.82 10.94
CA ILE A 157 14.61 -2.78 12.15
C ILE A 157 13.31 -3.56 11.91
N LEU A 158 12.59 -3.26 10.83
CA LEU A 158 11.35 -3.95 10.49
C LEU A 158 11.54 -5.46 10.32
N ARG A 159 12.64 -5.86 9.67
CA ARG A 159 13.00 -7.25 9.48
C ARG A 159 13.29 -7.97 10.81
N VAL A 160 14.15 -7.39 11.65
CA VAL A 160 14.51 -7.97 12.95
C VAL A 160 13.28 -8.10 13.85
N GLU A 161 12.41 -7.10 13.88
CA GLU A 161 11.15 -7.16 14.64
C GLU A 161 10.20 -8.22 14.10
N LEU A 162 10.12 -8.41 12.77
CA LEU A 162 9.32 -9.48 12.16
C LEU A 162 9.89 -10.86 12.52
N GLU A 163 11.20 -11.07 12.36
CA GLU A 163 11.87 -12.31 12.70
C GLU A 163 11.66 -12.66 14.19
N ASN A 164 11.81 -11.67 15.07
CA ASN A 164 11.55 -11.87 16.51
C ASN A 164 10.09 -12.23 16.79
N THR A 165 9.15 -11.57 16.11
CA THR A 165 7.71 -11.89 16.23
C THR A 165 7.43 -13.32 15.76
N MET A 166 8.01 -13.74 14.65
CA MET A 166 7.89 -15.10 14.12
C MET A 166 8.41 -16.14 15.10
N ILE A 167 9.59 -15.90 15.69
CA ILE A 167 10.19 -16.80 16.70
C ILE A 167 9.24 -16.93 17.91
N LEU A 168 8.74 -15.82 18.45
CA LEU A 168 7.85 -15.81 19.61
C LEU A 168 6.49 -16.44 19.31
N ALA A 169 6.03 -16.36 18.05
CA ALA A 169 4.79 -16.99 17.59
C ALA A 169 4.97 -18.47 17.20
N GLY A 170 6.22 -18.98 17.13
CA GLY A 170 6.50 -20.35 16.74
C GLY A 170 6.34 -20.60 15.23
N THR A 171 6.47 -19.58 14.39
CA THR A 171 6.46 -19.73 12.93
C THR A 171 7.89 -19.84 12.38
N HIS A 172 8.13 -20.80 11.48
CA HIS A 172 9.48 -21.05 10.91
C HIS A 172 9.70 -20.29 9.61
N SER A 173 8.63 -19.96 8.90
CA SER A 173 8.66 -19.23 7.65
C SER A 173 7.48 -18.24 7.54
N VAL A 174 7.57 -17.29 6.62
CA VAL A 174 6.46 -16.36 6.34
C VAL A 174 5.20 -17.12 5.89
N ALA A 175 5.37 -18.26 5.21
CA ALA A 175 4.26 -19.10 4.76
C ALA A 175 3.48 -19.77 5.92
N ASP A 176 4.11 -19.90 7.10
CA ASP A 176 3.46 -20.46 8.29
C ASP A 176 2.59 -19.44 9.03
N ILE A 177 2.68 -18.17 8.65
CA ILE A 177 1.88 -17.10 9.25
C ILE A 177 0.47 -17.18 8.67
N THR A 178 -0.47 -17.62 9.47
CA THR A 178 -1.86 -17.82 9.08
C THR A 178 -2.83 -16.97 9.88
N ARG A 179 -4.08 -16.91 9.44
CA ARG A 179 -5.16 -16.14 10.08
C ARG A 179 -5.36 -16.49 11.56
N THR A 180 -4.95 -17.70 11.99
CA THR A 180 -5.11 -18.17 13.38
C THR A 180 -4.25 -17.38 14.38
N TYR A 181 -3.24 -16.64 13.93
CA TYR A 181 -2.39 -15.82 14.80
C TYR A 181 -2.98 -14.45 15.15
N VAL A 182 -4.08 -14.06 14.52
CA VAL A 182 -4.68 -12.74 14.73
C VAL A 182 -6.16 -12.83 15.01
N GLU A 183 -6.61 -12.04 15.96
CA GLU A 183 -8.00 -11.89 16.34
C GLU A 183 -8.43 -10.44 16.16
N ARG A 184 -9.70 -10.21 15.86
CA ARG A 184 -10.26 -8.86 15.80
C ARG A 184 -10.52 -8.40 17.23
N ALA A 185 -9.92 -7.29 17.62
CA ALA A 185 -10.17 -6.63 18.88
C ALA A 185 -11.53 -5.92 18.89
#